data_e051beaf058e16cfb4d730b36ab2e7db
#
_entry.id   e051beaf058e16cfb4d730b36ab2e7db
#
_cell.length_a   1.000
_cell.length_b   1.000
_cell.length_c   1.000
_cell.angle_alpha   90.00
_cell.angle_beta   90.00
_cell.angle_gamma   90.00
#
_symmetry.space_group_name_H-M   'P 1'
#
loop_
_entity.id
_entity.type
_entity.pdbx_description
1 polymer ?
#
loop_
_entity_poly.entity_id
_entity_poly.type
_entity_poly.pdbx_seq_one_letter_code
_entity_poly.pdbx_strand_id
1 'polypeptide(L)'
;MKSTIFLSYSSPQSEAATRIELALEADGHSVFRDRTDLPPGESFDGRIRIAIKESDLFIFLISHQSVSESRYTLTELKFAEEKWGHPAGHVLPVLTEPVPMQAIPEFLRAVTMLQPRGDLAAEVAAAVERMTAPRRGWFLRPQGVALAALVALLVAVGVWQGLSRHSGRREQTRQATELLKQGQLQAESGNYPSAWNLLEQAGAIRPASDEVIEAQERLAMDWLENARGSQLPGSLKDIADKVSPVLSRGAVAGKGQRSADLLAHMGWGDFLRLRLGVGGLDPAQHYRRALEIDPGNVFAHTMWGFEILRKGGSIADANQHFAIALESKREREYVRHMQLAALLWARKPELESEAIRVASEMRSRGEAMRADTPEGSDAWRLWNIYYSRIVTRYDKPQFLAALSPADHLATFRWLYPEDQLAKAKK
;
A
#
# COMPACT_ATOMS: atom_id res chain seq x y z
N MET A 1 29.72 -17.08 -4.79
CA MET A 1 28.25 -16.90 -4.70
C MET A 1 27.94 -15.43 -4.82
N LYS A 2 26.86 -15.07 -5.52
CA LYS A 2 26.41 -13.66 -5.57
C LYS A 2 25.84 -13.29 -4.21
N SER A 3 26.28 -12.18 -3.63
CA SER A 3 25.86 -11.68 -2.32
C SER A 3 25.41 -10.23 -2.43
N THR A 4 24.46 -9.85 -1.57
CA THR A 4 24.05 -8.45 -1.42
C THR A 4 24.92 -7.80 -0.33
N ILE A 5 25.58 -6.72 -0.67
CA ILE A 5 26.59 -6.06 0.18
C ILE A 5 26.13 -4.64 0.48
N PHE A 6 26.15 -4.28 1.76
CA PHE A 6 25.97 -2.89 2.18
C PHE A 6 27.34 -2.24 2.40
N LEU A 7 27.60 -1.11 1.73
CA LEU A 7 28.85 -0.38 1.82
C LEU A 7 28.64 0.96 2.58
N SER A 8 29.10 0.99 3.82
CA SER A 8 29.07 2.16 4.71
C SER A 8 30.37 2.95 4.63
N TYR A 9 30.28 4.26 4.39
CA TYR A 9 31.41 5.14 4.21
C TYR A 9 31.11 6.60 4.59
N SER A 10 32.11 7.39 4.94
CA SER A 10 31.97 8.84 5.16
C SER A 10 32.10 9.62 3.84
N SER A 11 31.52 10.84 3.78
CA SER A 11 31.49 11.67 2.55
C SER A 11 32.84 11.80 1.83
N PRO A 12 33.96 12.01 2.50
CA PRO A 12 35.28 12.12 1.84
C PRO A 12 35.73 10.81 1.18
N GLN A 13 35.13 9.67 1.57
CA GLN A 13 35.47 8.35 1.03
C GLN A 13 34.64 7.96 -0.20
N SER A 14 33.82 8.87 -0.73
CA SER A 14 32.89 8.58 -1.83
C SER A 14 33.59 8.04 -3.09
N GLU A 15 34.74 8.55 -3.46
CA GLU A 15 35.53 8.06 -4.59
C GLU A 15 36.04 6.64 -4.36
N ALA A 16 36.56 6.37 -3.15
CA ALA A 16 37.01 5.06 -2.74
C ALA A 16 35.84 4.04 -2.74
N ALA A 17 34.69 4.46 -2.20
CA ALA A 17 33.47 3.65 -2.18
C ALA A 17 32.99 3.31 -3.61
N THR A 18 33.05 4.26 -4.56
CA THR A 18 32.70 4.01 -5.97
C THR A 18 33.61 2.98 -6.61
N ARG A 19 34.93 3.04 -6.35
CA ARG A 19 35.88 2.04 -6.90
C ARG A 19 35.65 0.64 -6.29
N ILE A 20 35.33 0.57 -5.01
CA ILE A 20 35.00 -0.70 -4.34
C ILE A 20 33.70 -1.30 -4.92
N GLU A 21 32.66 -0.47 -5.08
CA GLU A 21 31.39 -0.90 -5.68
C GLU A 21 31.62 -1.50 -7.07
N LEU A 22 32.28 -0.76 -7.97
CA LEU A 22 32.54 -1.24 -9.33
C LEU A 22 33.33 -2.57 -9.34
N ALA A 23 34.29 -2.73 -8.43
CA ALA A 23 35.04 -3.99 -8.32
C ALA A 23 34.14 -5.17 -7.86
N LEU A 24 33.31 -4.94 -6.86
CA LEU A 24 32.40 -5.96 -6.33
C LEU A 24 31.28 -6.31 -7.32
N GLU A 25 30.77 -5.32 -8.05
CA GLU A 25 29.78 -5.55 -9.11
C GLU A 25 30.36 -6.32 -10.29
N ALA A 26 31.64 -6.06 -10.65
CA ALA A 26 32.35 -6.83 -11.67
C ALA A 26 32.49 -8.32 -11.26
N ASP A 27 32.62 -8.61 -9.97
CA ASP A 27 32.63 -9.98 -9.42
C ASP A 27 31.19 -10.55 -9.27
N GLY A 28 30.16 -9.76 -9.63
CA GLY A 28 28.77 -10.18 -9.71
C GLY A 28 28.00 -10.07 -8.40
N HIS A 29 28.50 -9.35 -7.41
CA HIS A 29 27.78 -8.96 -6.21
C HIS A 29 26.82 -7.80 -6.49
N SER A 30 25.81 -7.62 -5.63
CA SER A 30 24.97 -6.43 -5.62
C SER A 30 25.39 -5.52 -4.47
N VAL A 31 25.75 -4.27 -4.75
CA VAL A 31 26.24 -3.34 -3.75
C VAL A 31 25.20 -2.23 -3.53
N PHE A 32 24.86 -1.98 -2.28
CA PHE A 32 24.02 -0.86 -1.87
C PHE A 32 24.88 0.20 -1.17
N ARG A 33 24.74 1.46 -1.63
CA ARG A 33 25.37 2.64 -1.02
C ARG A 33 24.30 3.64 -0.55
N ASP A 34 24.44 4.15 0.64
CA ASP A 34 23.44 4.95 1.34
C ASP A 34 23.04 6.27 0.68
N ARG A 35 23.92 6.86 -0.19
CA ARG A 35 23.74 8.23 -0.69
C ARG A 35 23.30 8.39 -2.13
N THR A 36 23.40 7.34 -2.94
CA THR A 36 23.14 7.42 -4.39
C THR A 36 21.77 6.90 -4.79
N ASP A 37 21.17 6.04 -3.98
CA ASP A 37 19.99 5.25 -4.37
C ASP A 37 18.68 5.70 -3.72
N LEU A 38 18.64 6.91 -3.12
CA LEU A 38 17.46 7.41 -2.41
C LEU A 38 16.73 8.51 -3.20
N PRO A 39 15.46 8.31 -3.58
CA PRO A 39 14.62 9.39 -4.10
C PRO A 39 14.28 10.40 -3.00
N PRO A 40 14.13 11.70 -3.33
CA PRO A 40 13.81 12.74 -2.37
C PRO A 40 12.42 12.56 -1.77
N GLY A 41 12.31 12.65 -0.43
CA GLY A 41 11.04 12.74 0.29
C GLY A 41 10.64 11.58 1.19
N GLU A 42 11.45 10.52 1.33
CA GLU A 42 11.19 9.41 2.24
C GLU A 42 12.06 9.43 3.50
N SER A 43 11.57 8.77 4.57
CA SER A 43 12.30 8.63 5.84
C SER A 43 13.59 7.82 5.63
N PHE A 44 14.70 8.51 5.72
CA PHE A 44 16.05 8.04 5.45
C PHE A 44 16.46 6.83 6.30
N ASP A 45 16.18 6.86 7.61
CA ASP A 45 16.60 5.80 8.55
C ASP A 45 15.90 4.46 8.31
N GLY A 46 14.65 4.48 7.86
CA GLY A 46 13.86 3.27 7.61
C GLY A 46 14.43 2.44 6.45
N ARG A 47 14.84 3.09 5.37
CA ARG A 47 15.35 2.40 4.16
C ARG A 47 16.74 1.82 4.37
N ILE A 48 17.61 2.54 5.05
CA ILE A 48 18.94 2.05 5.39
C ILE A 48 18.86 0.81 6.28
N ARG A 49 17.97 0.84 7.26
CA ARG A 49 17.73 -0.31 8.11
C ARG A 49 17.24 -1.52 7.31
N ILE A 50 16.38 -1.31 6.30
CA ILE A 50 15.92 -2.37 5.40
C ILE A 50 17.08 -2.87 4.54
N ALA A 51 17.85 -2.00 3.90
CA ALA A 51 18.97 -2.36 3.05
C ALA A 51 20.03 -3.17 3.83
N ILE A 52 20.39 -2.73 5.05
CA ILE A 52 21.27 -3.49 5.92
C ILE A 52 20.65 -4.84 6.29
N LYS A 53 19.36 -4.89 6.58
CA LYS A 53 18.65 -6.13 6.95
C LYS A 53 18.63 -7.15 5.81
N GLU A 54 18.60 -6.70 4.56
CA GLU A 54 18.57 -7.54 3.36
C GLU A 54 19.97 -7.93 2.87
N SER A 55 21.03 -7.22 3.30
CA SER A 55 22.41 -7.51 2.87
C SER A 55 22.98 -8.76 3.55
N ASP A 56 23.78 -9.53 2.82
CA ASP A 56 24.51 -10.71 3.31
C ASP A 56 25.80 -10.31 4.03
N LEU A 57 26.40 -9.19 3.60
CA LEU A 57 27.67 -8.68 4.10
C LEU A 57 27.57 -7.16 4.29
N PHE A 58 28.25 -6.66 5.32
CA PHE A 58 28.39 -5.25 5.63
C PHE A 58 29.86 -4.85 5.58
N ILE A 59 30.22 -3.90 4.69
CA ILE A 59 31.56 -3.35 4.60
C ILE A 59 31.53 -1.97 5.24
N PHE A 60 32.44 -1.73 6.17
CA PHE A 60 32.56 -0.44 6.86
C PHE A 60 33.95 0.17 6.61
N LEU A 61 33.98 1.32 5.91
CA LEU A 61 35.22 2.05 5.68
C LEU A 61 35.57 2.90 6.89
N ILE A 62 36.67 2.51 7.59
CA ILE A 62 37.09 3.15 8.80
C ILE A 62 37.97 4.35 8.46
N SER A 63 37.56 5.55 8.90
CA SER A 63 38.30 6.82 8.85
C SER A 63 38.00 7.62 10.11
N HIS A 64 38.81 8.69 10.38
CA HIS A 64 38.53 9.59 11.50
C HIS A 64 37.10 10.15 11.45
N GLN A 65 36.56 10.34 10.26
CA GLN A 65 35.20 10.86 10.09
C GLN A 65 34.15 9.82 10.28
N SER A 66 34.36 8.57 9.86
CA SER A 66 33.33 7.49 9.96
C SER A 66 33.13 7.01 11.40
N VAL A 67 34.13 7.18 12.27
CA VAL A 67 34.08 6.76 13.69
C VAL A 67 33.76 7.88 14.67
N SER A 68 33.49 9.14 14.22
CA SER A 68 33.14 10.23 15.12
C SER A 68 31.69 10.13 15.60
N GLU A 69 31.43 10.33 16.90
CA GLU A 69 30.15 10.09 17.59
C GLU A 69 28.92 10.83 17.01
N SER A 70 29.13 11.90 16.28
CA SER A 70 28.04 12.72 15.71
C SER A 70 27.63 12.31 14.29
N ARG A 71 28.10 11.16 13.78
CA ARG A 71 27.95 10.86 12.37
C ARG A 71 27.07 9.64 12.05
N TYR A 72 26.49 9.75 10.91
CA TYR A 72 25.51 8.88 10.29
C TYR A 72 25.98 7.42 10.14
N THR A 73 27.24 7.20 9.79
CA THR A 73 27.86 5.87 9.69
C THR A 73 27.77 5.03 10.97
N LEU A 74 27.71 5.66 12.15
CA LEU A 74 27.53 4.95 13.41
C LEU A 74 26.09 4.46 13.60
N THR A 75 25.10 5.11 13.00
CA THR A 75 23.72 4.64 12.97
C THR A 75 23.59 3.38 12.11
N GLU A 76 24.24 3.37 10.94
CA GLU A 76 24.31 2.18 10.08
C GLU A 76 25.01 1.02 10.77
N LEU A 77 26.09 1.31 11.48
CA LEU A 77 26.80 0.29 12.25
C LEU A 77 25.94 -0.31 13.36
N LYS A 78 25.09 0.48 14.03
CA LYS A 78 24.12 -0.03 15.01
C LYS A 78 23.10 -0.98 14.37
N PHE A 79 22.61 -0.65 13.17
CA PHE A 79 21.70 -1.54 12.47
C PHE A 79 22.38 -2.86 12.04
N ALA A 80 23.67 -2.80 11.70
CA ALA A 80 24.47 -3.99 11.43
C ALA A 80 24.66 -4.84 12.71
N GLU A 81 24.94 -4.21 13.85
CA GLU A 81 25.05 -4.86 15.16
C GLU A 81 23.72 -5.49 15.60
N GLU A 82 22.59 -4.79 15.44
CA GLU A 82 21.25 -5.33 15.70
C GLU A 82 20.94 -6.57 14.84
N LYS A 83 21.40 -6.59 13.58
CA LYS A 83 21.15 -7.70 12.67
C LYS A 83 21.96 -8.93 13.02
N TRP A 84 23.26 -8.80 13.24
CA TRP A 84 24.16 -9.94 13.33
C TRP A 84 24.58 -10.31 14.76
N GLY A 85 24.44 -9.40 15.73
CA GLY A 85 24.87 -9.60 17.11
C GLY A 85 26.37 -9.81 17.28
N HIS A 86 27.02 -10.49 16.32
CA HIS A 86 28.47 -10.68 16.24
C HIS A 86 28.95 -10.51 14.79
N PRO A 87 30.03 -9.73 14.53
CA PRO A 87 30.44 -9.32 13.18
C PRO A 87 31.11 -10.43 12.36
N ALA A 88 31.55 -11.54 12.98
CA ALA A 88 32.33 -12.58 12.31
C ALA A 88 31.57 -13.24 11.15
N GLY A 89 32.17 -13.18 9.96
CA GLY A 89 31.61 -13.74 8.73
C GLY A 89 30.60 -12.84 8.00
N HIS A 90 30.22 -11.70 8.61
CA HIS A 90 29.21 -10.81 8.06
C HIS A 90 29.66 -9.34 7.95
N VAL A 91 30.68 -8.95 8.67
CA VAL A 91 31.18 -7.58 8.66
C VAL A 91 32.65 -7.56 8.27
N LEU A 92 32.99 -6.75 7.28
CA LEU A 92 34.35 -6.47 6.83
C LEU A 92 34.73 -5.03 7.18
N PRO A 93 35.42 -4.78 8.31
CA PRO A 93 35.97 -3.48 8.59
C PRO A 93 37.20 -3.24 7.73
N VAL A 94 37.26 -2.09 7.05
CA VAL A 94 38.36 -1.70 6.15
C VAL A 94 38.97 -0.41 6.63
N LEU A 95 40.24 -0.44 7.04
CA LEU A 95 40.98 0.73 7.51
C LEU A 95 41.48 1.51 6.28
N THR A 96 40.91 2.67 6.01
CA THR A 96 41.28 3.52 4.86
C THR A 96 42.31 4.58 5.22
N GLU A 97 42.43 4.88 6.51
CA GLU A 97 43.46 5.80 7.06
C GLU A 97 43.79 5.37 8.49
N PRO A 98 44.96 5.79 9.04
CA PRO A 98 45.30 5.45 10.41
C PRO A 98 44.34 6.07 11.42
N VAL A 99 43.66 5.23 12.19
CA VAL A 99 42.74 5.64 13.26
C VAL A 99 43.15 4.98 14.57
N PRO A 100 43.20 5.72 15.71
CA PRO A 100 43.52 5.12 17.02
C PRO A 100 42.53 4.00 17.35
N MET A 101 43.03 2.85 17.81
CA MET A 101 42.19 1.67 18.11
C MET A 101 41.07 1.97 19.11
N GLN A 102 41.29 2.89 20.03
CA GLN A 102 40.29 3.29 21.04
C GLN A 102 39.12 4.05 20.43
N ALA A 103 39.29 4.69 19.28
CA ALA A 103 38.25 5.42 18.56
C ALA A 103 37.38 4.49 17.67
N ILE A 104 37.83 3.26 17.42
CA ILE A 104 37.08 2.29 16.59
C ILE A 104 36.04 1.60 17.48
N PRO A 105 34.77 1.55 17.07
CA PRO A 105 33.69 0.88 17.79
C PRO A 105 34.01 -0.57 18.14
N GLU A 106 33.56 -1.03 19.30
CA GLU A 106 33.88 -2.36 19.85
C GLU A 106 33.43 -3.48 18.92
N PHE A 107 32.25 -3.34 18.32
CA PHE A 107 31.71 -4.29 17.36
C PHE A 107 32.66 -4.53 16.17
N LEU A 108 33.29 -3.50 15.63
CA LEU A 108 34.27 -3.63 14.52
C LEU A 108 35.60 -4.24 14.99
N ARG A 109 35.99 -4.00 16.25
CA ARG A 109 37.23 -4.55 16.84
C ARG A 109 37.11 -6.05 17.14
N ALA A 110 35.92 -6.60 17.19
CA ALA A 110 35.68 -8.02 17.43
C ALA A 110 36.12 -8.94 16.28
N VAL A 111 36.48 -8.39 15.12
CA VAL A 111 36.97 -9.14 13.94
C VAL A 111 38.24 -8.50 13.39
N THR A 112 38.99 -9.30 12.57
CA THR A 112 40.18 -8.80 11.91
C THR A 112 39.82 -7.73 10.88
N MET A 113 40.42 -6.55 10.98
CA MET A 113 40.21 -5.47 10.05
C MET A 113 41.14 -5.63 8.82
N LEU A 114 40.60 -5.34 7.64
CA LEU A 114 41.43 -5.24 6.43
C LEU A 114 42.21 -3.93 6.45
N GLN A 115 43.53 -4.03 6.30
CA GLN A 115 44.43 -2.91 6.17
C GLN A 115 45.06 -2.95 4.76
N PRO A 116 44.49 -2.26 3.78
CA PRO A 116 44.95 -2.28 2.40
C PRO A 116 46.38 -1.73 2.31
N ARG A 117 47.24 -2.40 1.54
CA ARG A 117 48.64 -2.00 1.30
C ARG A 117 48.88 -1.61 -0.15
N GLY A 118 47.97 -1.93 -1.03
CA GLY A 118 47.98 -1.65 -2.46
C GLY A 118 46.68 -1.03 -2.96
N ASP A 119 46.06 -1.60 -3.99
CA ASP A 119 44.77 -1.13 -4.49
C ASP A 119 43.65 -1.54 -3.54
N LEU A 120 43.01 -0.51 -2.96
CA LEU A 120 41.95 -0.69 -1.97
C LEU A 120 40.78 -1.54 -2.52
N ALA A 121 40.33 -1.26 -3.75
CA ALA A 121 39.17 -1.93 -4.32
C ALA A 121 39.46 -3.41 -4.58
N ALA A 122 40.63 -3.70 -5.15
CA ALA A 122 41.05 -5.09 -5.40
C ALA A 122 41.24 -5.89 -4.10
N GLU A 123 41.80 -5.29 -3.06
CA GLU A 123 41.98 -5.98 -1.77
C GLU A 123 40.67 -6.22 -1.04
N VAL A 124 39.71 -5.30 -1.15
CA VAL A 124 38.36 -5.47 -0.61
C VAL A 124 37.61 -6.58 -1.36
N ALA A 125 37.66 -6.59 -2.70
CA ALA A 125 37.04 -7.65 -3.52
C ALA A 125 37.62 -9.03 -3.19
N ALA A 126 38.95 -9.16 -3.10
CA ALA A 126 39.60 -10.40 -2.68
C ALA A 126 39.26 -10.83 -1.25
N ALA A 127 38.99 -9.89 -0.34
CA ALA A 127 38.53 -10.22 1.01
C ALA A 127 37.10 -10.73 1.02
N VAL A 128 36.20 -10.10 0.25
CA VAL A 128 34.82 -10.53 0.07
C VAL A 128 34.76 -11.92 -0.56
N GLU A 129 35.55 -12.20 -1.60
CA GLU A 129 35.63 -13.54 -2.22
C GLU A 129 36.02 -14.62 -1.20
N ARG A 130 37.01 -14.33 -0.35
CA ARG A 130 37.43 -15.28 0.72
C ARG A 130 36.34 -15.50 1.76
N MET A 131 35.53 -14.47 2.09
CA MET A 131 34.42 -14.57 3.05
C MET A 131 33.23 -15.34 2.48
N THR A 132 33.01 -15.25 1.17
CA THR A 132 31.89 -15.89 0.47
C THR A 132 32.24 -17.25 -0.14
N ALA A 133 33.53 -17.64 -0.14
CA ALA A 133 34.00 -18.92 -0.66
C ALA A 133 33.49 -20.12 0.18
N PRO A 134 32.97 -21.17 -0.45
CA PRO A 134 32.53 -22.36 0.28
C PRO A 134 33.72 -23.07 0.90
N ARG A 135 33.70 -23.29 2.22
CA ARG A 135 34.73 -24.06 2.94
C ARG A 135 34.76 -25.51 2.43
N ARG A 136 35.76 -25.86 1.63
CA ARG A 136 36.01 -27.27 1.23
C ARG A 136 36.59 -28.04 2.42
N GLY A 137 35.78 -28.91 3.00
CA GLY A 137 36.22 -29.93 3.94
C GLY A 137 36.70 -31.21 3.20
N TRP A 138 37.89 -31.65 3.53
CA TRP A 138 38.55 -32.88 3.07
C TRP A 138 38.10 -34.10 3.87
N PHE A 139 37.56 -35.18 3.22
CA PHE A 139 37.62 -36.57 3.73
C PHE A 139 37.50 -37.63 2.62
N LEU A 140 38.38 -38.48 2.58
CA LEU A 140 38.90 -39.83 2.38
C LEU A 140 37.88 -40.95 2.05
N ARG A 141 38.14 -41.62 0.96
CA ARG A 141 38.26 -43.01 0.40
C ARG A 141 37.33 -44.17 0.87
N PRO A 142 37.28 -45.30 0.08
CA PRO A 142 36.22 -45.70 -0.87
C PRO A 142 35.63 -47.10 -0.62
N GLN A 143 34.65 -47.46 -1.40
CA GLN A 143 34.21 -48.81 -1.82
C GLN A 143 33.21 -49.64 -0.99
N GLY A 144 32.82 -49.25 0.21
CA GLY A 144 31.70 -49.91 0.91
C GLY A 144 30.40 -49.13 0.95
N VAL A 145 30.41 -47.90 0.41
CA VAL A 145 29.43 -46.81 0.71
C VAL A 145 28.45 -46.55 -0.44
N ALA A 146 28.66 -47.18 -1.61
CA ALA A 146 27.91 -46.80 -2.83
C ALA A 146 26.37 -47.01 -2.71
N LEU A 147 25.93 -48.09 -2.07
CA LEU A 147 24.50 -48.39 -1.94
C LEU A 147 23.85 -47.60 -0.79
N ALA A 148 24.54 -47.49 0.33
CA ALA A 148 24.09 -46.63 1.44
C ALA A 148 24.14 -45.16 1.07
N ALA A 149 25.12 -44.71 0.26
CA ALA A 149 25.21 -43.38 -0.27
C ALA A 149 24.09 -43.06 -1.27
N LEU A 150 23.66 -44.04 -2.10
CA LEU A 150 22.54 -43.85 -3.04
C LEU A 150 21.21 -43.71 -2.30
N VAL A 151 20.95 -44.49 -1.26
CA VAL A 151 19.76 -44.38 -0.42
C VAL A 151 19.80 -43.10 0.40
N ALA A 152 20.96 -42.76 0.98
CA ALA A 152 21.13 -41.49 1.70
C ALA A 152 21.00 -40.28 0.75
N LEU A 153 21.47 -40.38 -0.50
CA LEU A 153 21.31 -39.36 -1.53
C LEU A 153 19.84 -39.19 -1.93
N LEU A 154 19.09 -40.28 -2.12
CA LEU A 154 17.67 -40.26 -2.45
C LEU A 154 16.84 -39.71 -1.29
N VAL A 155 17.17 -40.08 -0.06
CA VAL A 155 16.52 -39.49 1.16
C VAL A 155 16.94 -38.03 1.32
N ALA A 156 18.20 -37.68 1.12
CA ALA A 156 18.69 -36.32 1.17
C ALA A 156 18.07 -35.45 0.06
N VAL A 157 17.93 -35.96 -1.16
CA VAL A 157 17.23 -35.29 -2.27
C VAL A 157 15.75 -35.16 -1.96
N GLY A 158 15.11 -36.19 -1.40
CA GLY A 158 13.69 -36.10 -0.96
C GLY A 158 13.48 -35.11 0.16
N VAL A 159 14.34 -35.13 1.17
CA VAL A 159 14.34 -34.17 2.29
C VAL A 159 14.71 -32.76 1.78
N TRP A 160 15.72 -32.65 0.91
CA TRP A 160 16.10 -31.35 0.32
C TRP A 160 15.00 -30.79 -0.58
N GLN A 161 14.35 -31.63 -1.41
CA GLN A 161 13.17 -31.20 -2.18
C GLN A 161 11.98 -30.85 -1.28
N GLY A 162 11.78 -31.58 -0.19
CA GLY A 162 10.78 -31.27 0.82
C GLY A 162 11.07 -29.95 1.55
N LEU A 163 12.31 -29.77 1.99
CA LEU A 163 12.77 -28.55 2.69
C LEU A 163 12.84 -27.34 1.73
N SER A 164 13.29 -27.52 0.49
CA SER A 164 13.32 -26.45 -0.51
C SER A 164 11.92 -26.04 -0.96
N ARG A 165 10.97 -26.99 -1.07
CA ARG A 165 9.56 -26.67 -1.30
C ARG A 165 8.92 -25.98 -0.09
N HIS A 166 9.34 -26.32 1.12
CA HIS A 166 8.81 -25.74 2.35
C HIS A 166 9.40 -24.35 2.62
N SER A 167 10.69 -24.15 2.36
CA SER A 167 11.33 -22.83 2.42
C SER A 167 10.81 -21.90 1.32
N GLY A 168 10.64 -22.39 0.09
CA GLY A 168 10.04 -21.64 -1.01
C GLY A 168 8.61 -21.19 -0.70
N ARG A 169 7.78 -22.05 -0.10
CA ARG A 169 6.42 -21.69 0.31
C ARG A 169 6.40 -20.64 1.43
N ARG A 170 7.32 -20.70 2.38
CA ARG A 170 7.43 -19.71 3.46
C ARG A 170 7.85 -18.35 2.90
N GLU A 171 8.80 -18.32 2.00
CA GLU A 171 9.25 -17.08 1.36
C GLU A 171 8.14 -16.46 0.50
N GLN A 172 7.45 -17.27 -0.31
CA GLN A 172 6.28 -16.83 -1.07
C GLN A 172 5.17 -16.26 -0.16
N THR A 173 4.93 -16.93 0.99
CA THR A 173 3.93 -16.42 1.96
C THR A 173 4.35 -15.09 2.53
N ARG A 174 5.62 -14.93 2.91
CA ARG A 174 6.17 -13.69 3.46
C ARG A 174 6.10 -12.55 2.44
N GLN A 175 6.51 -12.83 1.20
CA GLN A 175 6.45 -11.85 0.12
C GLN A 175 5.01 -11.41 -0.18
N ALA A 176 4.07 -12.36 -0.27
CA ALA A 176 2.66 -12.03 -0.49
C ALA A 176 2.07 -11.22 0.69
N THR A 177 2.44 -11.54 1.93
CA THR A 177 1.99 -10.79 3.11
C THR A 177 2.54 -9.35 3.12
N GLU A 178 3.79 -9.17 2.71
CA GLU A 178 4.40 -7.84 2.61
C GLU A 178 3.72 -6.99 1.53
N LEU A 179 3.49 -7.57 0.34
CA LEU A 179 2.74 -6.92 -0.74
C LEU A 179 1.30 -6.57 -0.31
N LEU A 180 0.65 -7.46 0.44
CA LEU A 180 -0.68 -7.21 1.00
C LEU A 180 -0.67 -5.99 1.93
N LYS A 181 0.28 -5.93 2.85
CA LYS A 181 0.43 -4.82 3.79
C LYS A 181 0.71 -3.49 3.08
N GLN A 182 1.62 -3.51 2.12
CA GLN A 182 1.92 -2.33 1.30
C GLN A 182 0.71 -1.89 0.48
N GLY A 183 -0.02 -2.84 -0.10
CA GLY A 183 -1.26 -2.56 -0.82
C GLY A 183 -2.33 -1.91 0.07
N GLN A 184 -2.49 -2.37 1.30
CA GLN A 184 -3.41 -1.77 2.26
C GLN A 184 -3.02 -0.34 2.64
N LEU A 185 -1.73 -0.08 2.89
CA LEU A 185 -1.22 1.26 3.15
C LEU A 185 -1.44 2.22 1.98
N GLN A 186 -1.24 1.75 0.74
CA GLN A 186 -1.53 2.56 -0.45
C GLN A 186 -3.02 2.85 -0.60
N ALA A 187 -3.90 1.89 -0.28
CA ALA A 187 -5.35 2.10 -0.28
C ALA A 187 -5.78 3.14 0.75
N GLU A 188 -5.26 3.07 1.98
CA GLU A 188 -5.52 4.05 3.05
C GLU A 188 -5.08 5.46 2.66
N SER A 189 -4.00 5.59 1.90
CA SER A 189 -3.54 6.88 1.35
C SER A 189 -4.33 7.37 0.13
N GLY A 190 -5.32 6.60 -0.35
CA GLY A 190 -6.11 6.90 -1.54
C GLY A 190 -5.41 6.58 -2.88
N ASN A 191 -4.24 5.96 -2.85
CA ASN A 191 -3.52 5.56 -4.07
C ASN A 191 -3.99 4.19 -4.57
N TYR A 192 -5.24 4.12 -5.01
CA TYR A 192 -5.90 2.90 -5.46
C TYR A 192 -5.19 2.17 -6.61
N PRO A 193 -4.63 2.84 -7.64
CA PRO A 193 -3.92 2.15 -8.71
C PRO A 193 -2.69 1.39 -8.21
N SER A 194 -1.89 1.99 -7.32
CA SER A 194 -0.72 1.34 -6.73
C SER A 194 -1.12 0.20 -5.79
N ALA A 195 -2.15 0.43 -4.95
CA ALA A 195 -2.72 -0.61 -4.10
C ALA A 195 -3.16 -1.83 -4.91
N TRP A 196 -3.87 -1.60 -6.02
CA TRP A 196 -4.34 -2.66 -6.90
C TRP A 196 -3.19 -3.49 -7.47
N ASN A 197 -2.16 -2.84 -8.00
CA ASN A 197 -1.00 -3.52 -8.56
C ASN A 197 -0.28 -4.39 -7.53
N LEU A 198 -0.16 -3.92 -6.28
CA LEU A 198 0.45 -4.70 -5.19
C LEU A 198 -0.41 -5.91 -4.81
N LEU A 199 -1.73 -5.75 -4.74
CA LEU A 199 -2.63 -6.87 -4.45
C LEU A 199 -2.73 -7.88 -5.62
N GLU A 200 -2.62 -7.44 -6.86
CA GLU A 200 -2.49 -8.34 -8.02
C GLU A 200 -1.21 -9.17 -7.93
N GLN A 201 -0.08 -8.56 -7.57
CA GLN A 201 1.18 -9.28 -7.35
C GLN A 201 1.07 -10.29 -6.20
N ALA A 202 0.47 -9.89 -5.08
CA ALA A 202 0.20 -10.80 -3.97
C ALA A 202 -0.67 -11.98 -4.39
N GLY A 203 -1.72 -11.73 -5.19
CA GLY A 203 -2.60 -12.75 -5.76
C GLY A 203 -1.91 -13.67 -6.77
N ALA A 204 -0.96 -13.16 -7.55
CA ALA A 204 -0.14 -13.99 -8.44
C ALA A 204 0.75 -14.97 -7.67
N ILE A 205 1.27 -14.56 -6.49
CA ILE A 205 2.07 -15.42 -5.62
C ILE A 205 1.19 -16.43 -4.87
N ARG A 206 0.02 -16.01 -4.37
CA ARG A 206 -0.89 -16.84 -3.57
C ARG A 206 -2.35 -16.70 -4.05
N PRO A 207 -2.70 -17.28 -5.19
CA PRO A 207 -4.03 -17.10 -5.80
C PRO A 207 -5.19 -17.68 -4.99
N ALA A 208 -4.93 -18.62 -4.09
CA ALA A 208 -5.93 -19.25 -3.22
C ALA A 208 -5.88 -18.75 -1.77
N SER A 209 -5.25 -17.60 -1.51
CA SER A 209 -5.24 -17.01 -0.16
C SER A 209 -6.51 -16.21 0.07
N ASP A 210 -7.32 -16.61 1.05
CA ASP A 210 -8.55 -15.89 1.42
C ASP A 210 -8.24 -14.44 1.80
N GLU A 211 -7.13 -14.19 2.53
CA GLU A 211 -6.69 -12.85 2.92
C GLU A 211 -6.45 -11.94 1.70
N VAL A 212 -5.81 -12.46 0.66
CA VAL A 212 -5.53 -11.70 -0.57
C VAL A 212 -6.81 -11.47 -1.35
N ILE A 213 -7.67 -12.49 -1.47
CA ILE A 213 -8.96 -12.40 -2.16
C ILE A 213 -9.84 -11.34 -1.46
N GLU A 214 -9.97 -11.41 -0.14
CA GLU A 214 -10.77 -10.45 0.64
C GLU A 214 -10.21 -9.03 0.56
N ALA A 215 -8.88 -8.88 0.55
CA ALA A 215 -8.26 -7.57 0.37
C ALA A 215 -8.50 -6.99 -1.03
N GLN A 216 -8.44 -7.82 -2.08
CA GLN A 216 -8.77 -7.40 -3.44
C GLN A 216 -10.25 -7.00 -3.58
N GLU A 217 -11.16 -7.76 -2.99
CA GLU A 217 -12.59 -7.44 -2.99
C GLU A 217 -12.88 -6.13 -2.26
N ARG A 218 -12.29 -5.94 -1.07
CA ARG A 218 -12.42 -4.69 -0.31
C ARG A 218 -11.88 -3.51 -1.10
N LEU A 219 -10.67 -3.64 -1.65
CA LEU A 219 -10.08 -2.60 -2.48
C LEU A 219 -10.93 -2.29 -3.72
N ALA A 220 -11.53 -3.29 -4.34
CA ALA A 220 -12.42 -3.10 -5.48
C ALA A 220 -13.67 -2.29 -5.12
N MET A 221 -14.28 -2.58 -3.96
CA MET A 221 -15.41 -1.83 -3.43
C MET A 221 -15.03 -0.38 -3.10
N ASP A 222 -13.97 -0.20 -2.31
CA ASP A 222 -13.47 1.11 -1.90
C ASP A 222 -13.08 1.97 -3.11
N TRP A 223 -12.43 1.39 -4.10
CA TRP A 223 -12.04 2.11 -5.32
C TRP A 223 -13.25 2.59 -6.11
N LEU A 224 -14.29 1.74 -6.27
CA LEU A 224 -15.55 2.16 -6.92
C LEU A 224 -16.28 3.24 -6.12
N GLU A 225 -16.30 3.15 -4.81
CA GLU A 225 -16.89 4.17 -3.97
C GLU A 225 -16.18 5.51 -4.10
N ASN A 226 -14.87 5.50 -4.24
CA ASN A 226 -14.04 6.70 -4.38
C ASN A 226 -13.85 7.17 -5.83
N ALA A 227 -14.15 6.34 -6.82
CA ALA A 227 -14.07 6.69 -8.25
C ALA A 227 -15.19 7.62 -8.75
N ARG A 228 -15.76 8.41 -7.89
CA ARG A 228 -17.00 9.15 -8.08
C ARG A 228 -16.83 10.43 -8.86
N GLY A 229 -16.80 10.42 -10.07
CA GLY A 229 -16.95 11.66 -10.79
C GLY A 229 -15.70 12.56 -10.91
N SER A 230 -14.59 12.21 -10.26
CA SER A 230 -13.30 12.91 -10.45
C SER A 230 -12.58 12.44 -11.71
N GLN A 231 -13.10 11.40 -12.34
CA GLN A 231 -12.38 10.73 -13.39
C GLN A 231 -12.98 11.03 -14.76
N LEU A 232 -12.13 11.18 -15.75
CA LEU A 232 -12.57 11.23 -17.15
C LEU A 232 -13.36 9.95 -17.46
N PRO A 233 -14.37 10.01 -18.37
CA PRO A 233 -15.20 8.85 -18.70
C PRO A 233 -14.40 7.58 -19.00
N GLY A 234 -13.26 7.71 -19.71
CA GLY A 234 -12.37 6.59 -20.01
C GLY A 234 -11.74 5.97 -18.77
N SER A 235 -11.21 6.76 -17.84
CA SER A 235 -10.56 6.25 -16.64
C SER A 235 -11.54 5.57 -15.68
N LEU A 236 -12.79 6.03 -15.60
CA LEU A 236 -13.82 5.37 -14.80
C LEU A 236 -14.24 4.03 -15.41
N LYS A 237 -14.34 3.96 -16.75
CA LYS A 237 -14.55 2.71 -17.45
C LYS A 237 -13.43 1.72 -17.15
N ASP A 238 -12.17 2.16 -17.21
CA ASP A 238 -11.01 1.32 -16.96
C ASP A 238 -10.99 0.78 -15.53
N ILE A 239 -11.37 1.60 -14.55
CA ILE A 239 -11.53 1.16 -13.16
C ILE A 239 -12.63 0.11 -13.06
N ALA A 240 -13.83 0.41 -13.58
CA ALA A 240 -14.97 -0.51 -13.50
C ALA A 240 -14.67 -1.84 -14.20
N ASP A 241 -14.00 -1.81 -15.35
CA ASP A 241 -13.61 -3.03 -16.07
C ASP A 241 -12.54 -3.83 -15.30
N LYS A 242 -11.64 -3.15 -14.61
CA LYS A 242 -10.58 -3.77 -13.79
C LYS A 242 -11.12 -4.47 -12.54
N VAL A 243 -12.02 -3.82 -11.83
CA VAL A 243 -12.57 -4.35 -10.56
C VAL A 243 -13.70 -5.35 -10.76
N SER A 244 -14.47 -5.25 -11.83
CA SER A 244 -15.66 -6.07 -12.11
C SER A 244 -15.40 -7.58 -12.05
N PRO A 245 -14.30 -8.14 -12.58
CA PRO A 245 -14.01 -9.56 -12.48
C PRO A 245 -13.78 -10.04 -11.04
N VAL A 246 -13.20 -9.20 -10.18
CA VAL A 246 -12.99 -9.52 -8.76
C VAL A 246 -14.32 -9.54 -8.03
N LEU A 247 -15.14 -8.50 -8.19
CA LEU A 247 -16.46 -8.41 -7.58
C LEU A 247 -17.37 -9.58 -8.00
N SER A 248 -17.39 -9.90 -9.31
CA SER A 248 -18.20 -10.99 -9.84
C SER A 248 -17.79 -12.36 -9.29
N ARG A 249 -16.50 -12.66 -9.26
CA ARG A 249 -15.99 -13.92 -8.67
C ARG A 249 -16.34 -14.02 -7.20
N GLY A 250 -16.09 -12.96 -6.44
CA GLY A 250 -16.39 -12.90 -5.02
C GLY A 250 -17.90 -13.02 -4.73
N ALA A 251 -18.76 -12.38 -5.53
CA ALA A 251 -20.21 -12.48 -5.39
C ALA A 251 -20.73 -13.90 -5.60
N VAL A 252 -20.13 -14.67 -6.51
CA VAL A 252 -20.50 -16.07 -6.76
C VAL A 252 -19.94 -17.01 -5.68
N ALA A 253 -18.69 -16.78 -5.27
CA ALA A 253 -18.00 -17.63 -4.27
C ALA A 253 -18.44 -17.32 -2.84
N GLY A 254 -18.84 -16.07 -2.56
CA GLY A 254 -19.25 -15.59 -1.26
C GLY A 254 -20.64 -16.10 -0.85
N LYS A 255 -20.94 -15.92 0.44
CA LYS A 255 -22.27 -16.23 1.01
C LYS A 255 -22.72 -15.09 1.91
N GLY A 256 -24.04 -14.97 2.07
CA GLY A 256 -24.65 -14.00 2.97
C GLY A 256 -24.21 -12.57 2.65
N GLN A 257 -23.93 -11.81 3.69
CA GLN A 257 -23.60 -10.40 3.61
C GLN A 257 -22.46 -10.08 2.62
N ARG A 258 -21.35 -10.87 2.62
CA ARG A 258 -20.22 -10.64 1.71
C ARG A 258 -20.64 -10.68 0.24
N SER A 259 -21.43 -11.70 -0.15
CA SER A 259 -21.92 -11.81 -1.52
C SER A 259 -22.85 -10.63 -1.87
N ALA A 260 -23.71 -10.23 -0.94
CA ALA A 260 -24.61 -9.10 -1.13
C ALA A 260 -23.88 -7.76 -1.25
N ASP A 261 -22.83 -7.52 -0.44
CA ASP A 261 -22.00 -6.32 -0.52
C ASP A 261 -21.33 -6.20 -1.91
N LEU A 262 -20.77 -7.31 -2.41
CA LEU A 262 -20.13 -7.34 -3.74
C LEU A 262 -21.13 -7.13 -4.88
N LEU A 263 -22.33 -7.73 -4.79
CA LEU A 263 -23.41 -7.48 -5.76
C LEU A 263 -23.85 -6.02 -5.77
N ALA A 264 -24.00 -5.41 -4.60
CA ALA A 264 -24.36 -4.00 -4.50
C ALA A 264 -23.32 -3.12 -5.22
N HIS A 265 -22.03 -3.39 -5.04
CA HIS A 265 -20.95 -2.66 -5.71
C HIS A 265 -20.87 -2.93 -7.21
N MET A 266 -21.24 -4.12 -7.67
CA MET A 266 -21.43 -4.35 -9.12
C MET A 266 -22.52 -3.43 -9.68
N GLY A 267 -23.66 -3.31 -8.99
CA GLY A 267 -24.71 -2.36 -9.34
C GLY A 267 -24.22 -0.91 -9.36
N TRP A 268 -23.42 -0.54 -8.38
CA TRP A 268 -22.79 0.78 -8.35
C TRP A 268 -21.84 1.03 -9.55
N GLY A 269 -21.04 0.04 -9.92
CA GLY A 269 -20.19 0.10 -11.12
C GLY A 269 -21.01 0.30 -12.39
N ASP A 270 -22.12 -0.40 -12.55
CA ASP A 270 -23.04 -0.24 -13.68
C ASP A 270 -23.75 1.14 -13.66
N PHE A 271 -24.15 1.62 -12.48
CA PHE A 271 -24.65 2.99 -12.32
C PHE A 271 -23.64 4.04 -12.82
N LEU A 272 -22.39 3.91 -12.45
CA LEU A 272 -21.33 4.82 -12.90
C LEU A 272 -21.13 4.77 -14.41
N ARG A 273 -21.15 3.59 -15.01
CA ARG A 273 -21.08 3.39 -16.48
C ARG A 273 -22.25 4.04 -17.21
N LEU A 274 -23.47 3.79 -16.75
CA LEU A 274 -24.69 4.37 -17.33
C LEU A 274 -24.68 5.91 -17.25
N ARG A 275 -24.24 6.45 -16.10
CA ARG A 275 -24.11 7.89 -15.90
C ARG A 275 -23.16 8.55 -16.92
N LEU A 276 -22.14 7.84 -17.34
CA LEU A 276 -21.14 8.32 -18.30
C LEU A 276 -21.49 8.00 -19.76
N GLY A 277 -22.57 7.27 -20.00
CA GLY A 277 -22.96 6.85 -21.35
C GLY A 277 -22.02 5.81 -21.97
N VAL A 278 -21.25 5.06 -21.15
CA VAL A 278 -20.29 4.04 -21.59
C VAL A 278 -20.83 2.61 -21.49
N GLY A 279 -22.15 2.45 -21.38
CA GLY A 279 -22.83 1.16 -21.23
C GLY A 279 -23.00 0.78 -19.76
N GLY A 280 -23.55 -0.41 -19.50
CA GLY A 280 -23.84 -0.94 -18.15
C GLY A 280 -25.19 -1.63 -18.13
N LEU A 281 -25.37 -2.58 -17.20
CA LEU A 281 -26.66 -3.19 -16.91
C LEU A 281 -27.51 -2.26 -16.03
N ASP A 282 -28.80 -2.53 -15.92
CA ASP A 282 -29.64 -1.83 -14.95
C ASP A 282 -29.16 -2.14 -13.52
N PRO A 283 -28.66 -1.15 -12.77
CA PRO A 283 -28.12 -1.36 -11.42
C PRO A 283 -29.10 -2.03 -10.45
N ALA A 284 -30.40 -1.75 -10.63
CA ALA A 284 -31.46 -2.32 -9.80
C ALA A 284 -31.53 -3.86 -9.86
N GLN A 285 -30.99 -4.48 -10.89
CA GLN A 285 -30.93 -5.95 -10.97
C GLN A 285 -29.94 -6.49 -9.91
N HIS A 286 -28.80 -5.85 -9.77
CA HIS A 286 -27.80 -6.22 -8.77
C HIS A 286 -28.28 -5.91 -7.35
N TYR A 287 -28.91 -4.75 -7.14
CA TYR A 287 -29.45 -4.40 -5.81
C TYR A 287 -30.55 -5.38 -5.38
N ARG A 288 -31.48 -5.73 -6.25
CA ARG A 288 -32.51 -6.74 -5.95
C ARG A 288 -31.88 -8.07 -5.55
N ARG A 289 -30.92 -8.55 -6.34
CA ARG A 289 -30.23 -9.80 -6.05
C ARG A 289 -29.45 -9.76 -4.74
N ALA A 290 -28.82 -8.63 -4.42
CA ALA A 290 -28.15 -8.42 -3.14
C ALA A 290 -29.15 -8.53 -1.97
N LEU A 291 -30.35 -7.91 -2.11
CA LEU A 291 -31.38 -7.90 -1.09
C LEU A 291 -32.13 -9.26 -0.97
N GLU A 292 -32.13 -10.09 -2.01
CA GLU A 292 -32.60 -11.49 -1.92
C GLU A 292 -31.68 -12.33 -1.01
N ILE A 293 -30.38 -12.02 -0.98
CA ILE A 293 -29.38 -12.71 -0.16
C ILE A 293 -29.32 -12.13 1.26
N ASP A 294 -29.30 -10.79 1.36
CA ASP A 294 -29.24 -10.04 2.61
C ASP A 294 -30.25 -8.88 2.56
N PRO A 295 -31.50 -9.12 3.06
CA PRO A 295 -32.55 -8.12 3.01
C PRO A 295 -32.27 -6.80 3.72
N GLY A 296 -31.29 -6.78 4.63
CA GLY A 296 -30.83 -5.59 5.33
C GLY A 296 -29.54 -5.00 4.77
N ASN A 297 -29.11 -5.38 3.56
CA ASN A 297 -27.84 -4.99 3.03
C ASN A 297 -27.69 -3.47 2.91
N VAL A 298 -26.73 -2.93 3.65
CA VAL A 298 -26.52 -1.49 3.79
C VAL A 298 -26.18 -0.83 2.45
N PHE A 299 -25.32 -1.44 1.66
CA PHE A 299 -24.87 -0.86 0.38
C PHE A 299 -25.99 -0.91 -0.66
N ALA A 300 -26.68 -2.04 -0.80
CA ALA A 300 -27.75 -2.19 -1.76
C ALA A 300 -28.89 -1.20 -1.49
N HIS A 301 -29.34 -1.09 -0.25
CA HIS A 301 -30.37 -0.12 0.12
C HIS A 301 -29.89 1.32 -0.11
N THR A 302 -28.67 1.67 0.31
CA THR A 302 -28.12 3.02 0.16
C THR A 302 -27.99 3.42 -1.31
N MET A 303 -27.42 2.57 -2.13
CA MET A 303 -27.21 2.83 -3.56
C MET A 303 -28.54 2.87 -4.31
N TRP A 304 -29.49 2.04 -3.95
CA TRP A 304 -30.82 2.05 -4.56
C TRP A 304 -31.61 3.31 -4.18
N GLY A 305 -31.61 3.70 -2.92
CA GLY A 305 -32.21 4.97 -2.49
C GLY A 305 -31.62 6.17 -3.23
N PHE A 306 -30.30 6.19 -3.41
CA PHE A 306 -29.63 7.21 -4.23
C PHE A 306 -30.14 7.19 -5.69
N GLU A 307 -30.25 6.03 -6.30
CA GLU A 307 -30.68 5.90 -7.69
C GLU A 307 -32.13 6.31 -7.90
N ILE A 308 -33.03 6.00 -6.96
CA ILE A 308 -34.43 6.43 -6.99
C ILE A 308 -34.50 7.95 -7.09
N LEU A 309 -33.83 8.68 -6.22
CA LEU A 309 -33.83 10.14 -6.26
C LEU A 309 -33.19 10.70 -7.52
N ARG A 310 -32.09 10.09 -7.98
CA ARG A 310 -31.43 10.50 -9.20
C ARG A 310 -32.31 10.36 -10.44
N LYS A 311 -33.10 9.31 -10.51
CA LYS A 311 -34.09 9.08 -11.60
C LYS A 311 -35.34 9.90 -11.46
N GLY A 312 -35.46 10.73 -10.43
CA GLY A 312 -36.62 11.58 -10.17
C GLY A 312 -37.79 10.84 -9.53
N GLY A 313 -37.51 9.68 -8.90
CA GLY A 313 -38.50 8.89 -8.17
C GLY A 313 -38.95 9.52 -6.85
N SER A 314 -39.74 8.77 -6.10
CA SER A 314 -40.35 9.21 -4.85
C SER A 314 -39.34 9.37 -3.74
N ILE A 315 -39.38 10.50 -3.01
CA ILE A 315 -38.59 10.71 -1.80
C ILE A 315 -38.96 9.70 -0.69
N ALA A 316 -40.24 9.32 -0.61
CA ALA A 316 -40.72 8.36 0.38
C ALA A 316 -40.07 7.00 0.18
N ASP A 317 -40.02 6.53 -1.06
CA ASP A 317 -39.40 5.24 -1.42
C ASP A 317 -37.88 5.28 -1.15
N ALA A 318 -37.21 6.37 -1.54
CA ALA A 318 -35.80 6.54 -1.26
C ALA A 318 -35.49 6.56 0.24
N ASN A 319 -36.28 7.27 1.02
CA ASN A 319 -36.12 7.35 2.47
C ASN A 319 -36.39 6.01 3.16
N GLN A 320 -37.30 5.19 2.65
CA GLN A 320 -37.48 3.83 3.15
C GLN A 320 -36.21 3.01 3.01
N HIS A 321 -35.55 3.07 1.87
CA HIS A 321 -34.27 2.40 1.64
C HIS A 321 -33.17 2.93 2.60
N PHE A 322 -33.03 4.24 2.72
CA PHE A 322 -32.04 4.81 3.66
C PHE A 322 -32.34 4.47 5.13
N ALA A 323 -33.61 4.39 5.52
CA ALA A 323 -33.99 3.99 6.87
C ALA A 323 -33.57 2.56 7.18
N ILE A 324 -33.85 1.61 6.28
CA ILE A 324 -33.43 0.20 6.43
C ILE A 324 -31.90 0.11 6.51
N ALA A 325 -31.19 0.83 5.63
CA ALA A 325 -29.71 0.86 5.67
C ALA A 325 -29.18 1.35 7.02
N LEU A 326 -29.81 2.36 7.62
CA LEU A 326 -29.41 2.92 8.92
C LEU A 326 -29.73 1.99 10.10
N GLU A 327 -30.72 1.12 10.00
CA GLU A 327 -31.07 0.12 11.02
C GLU A 327 -29.94 -0.92 11.18
N SER A 328 -29.18 -1.19 10.12
CA SER A 328 -28.05 -2.13 10.13
C SER A 328 -26.93 -1.72 11.11
N LYS A 329 -26.85 -0.45 11.49
CA LYS A 329 -25.78 0.18 12.29
C LYS A 329 -24.38 0.08 11.66
N ARG A 330 -24.26 -0.48 10.45
CA ARG A 330 -23.03 -0.53 9.65
C ARG A 330 -22.98 0.69 8.75
N GLU A 331 -21.76 1.16 8.44
CA GLU A 331 -21.50 2.19 7.42
C GLU A 331 -22.41 3.42 7.52
N ARG A 332 -22.80 3.78 8.75
CA ARG A 332 -23.79 4.85 8.98
C ARG A 332 -23.38 6.17 8.34
N GLU A 333 -22.10 6.55 8.43
CA GLU A 333 -21.59 7.77 7.79
C GLU A 333 -21.75 7.69 6.27
N TYR A 334 -21.41 6.57 5.67
CA TYR A 334 -21.59 6.33 4.25
C TYR A 334 -23.06 6.49 3.82
N VAL A 335 -23.99 5.87 4.54
CA VAL A 335 -25.44 5.97 4.25
C VAL A 335 -25.89 7.43 4.28
N ARG A 336 -25.52 8.18 5.31
CA ARG A 336 -25.91 9.59 5.44
C ARG A 336 -25.31 10.48 4.36
N HIS A 337 -24.06 10.26 4.01
CA HIS A 337 -23.42 11.01 2.91
C HIS A 337 -24.08 10.69 1.57
N MET A 338 -24.41 9.43 1.31
CA MET A 338 -25.14 9.04 0.11
C MET A 338 -26.53 9.64 0.04
N GLN A 339 -27.25 9.61 1.14
CA GLN A 339 -28.59 10.24 1.25
C GLN A 339 -28.53 11.73 0.95
N LEU A 340 -27.62 12.45 1.62
CA LEU A 340 -27.45 13.88 1.42
C LEU A 340 -27.02 14.19 -0.03
N ALA A 341 -26.08 13.44 -0.57
CA ALA A 341 -25.64 13.56 -1.95
C ALA A 341 -26.78 13.34 -2.96
N ALA A 342 -27.65 12.36 -2.72
CA ALA A 342 -28.81 12.10 -3.58
C ALA A 342 -29.81 13.25 -3.58
N LEU A 343 -30.12 13.78 -2.40
CA LEU A 343 -31.02 14.93 -2.24
C LEU A 343 -30.49 16.19 -2.94
N LEU A 344 -29.19 16.47 -2.79
CA LEU A 344 -28.52 17.58 -3.47
C LEU A 344 -28.45 17.38 -4.99
N TRP A 345 -28.16 16.15 -5.42
CA TRP A 345 -28.05 15.81 -6.85
C TRP A 345 -29.38 15.99 -7.58
N ALA A 346 -30.49 15.63 -6.95
CA ALA A 346 -31.82 15.72 -7.56
C ALA A 346 -32.20 17.17 -7.92
N ARG A 347 -31.60 18.17 -7.29
CA ARG A 347 -31.76 19.62 -7.57
C ARG A 347 -33.22 20.08 -7.57
N LYS A 348 -34.03 19.46 -6.74
CA LYS A 348 -35.46 19.75 -6.62
C LYS A 348 -35.71 20.57 -5.36
N PRO A 349 -36.38 21.75 -5.48
CA PRO A 349 -36.68 22.61 -4.31
C PRO A 349 -37.48 21.89 -3.23
N GLU A 350 -38.37 20.98 -3.62
CA GLU A 350 -39.18 20.19 -2.69
C GLU A 350 -38.38 19.25 -1.80
N LEU A 351 -37.13 18.90 -2.18
CA LEU A 351 -36.26 18.04 -1.39
C LEU A 351 -35.41 18.80 -0.37
N GLU A 352 -35.48 20.09 -0.38
CA GLU A 352 -34.61 20.95 0.44
C GLU A 352 -34.85 20.79 1.94
N SER A 353 -36.10 20.75 2.38
CA SER A 353 -36.44 20.54 3.78
C SER A 353 -35.88 19.21 4.30
N GLU A 354 -35.92 18.18 3.46
CA GLU A 354 -35.36 16.88 3.80
C GLU A 354 -33.83 16.91 3.84
N ALA A 355 -33.17 17.59 2.91
CA ALA A 355 -31.71 17.76 2.93
C ALA A 355 -31.25 18.52 4.20
N ILE A 356 -31.98 19.56 4.59
CA ILE A 356 -31.74 20.31 5.84
C ILE A 356 -31.91 19.38 7.05
N ARG A 357 -32.98 18.58 7.07
CA ARG A 357 -33.23 17.62 8.15
C ARG A 357 -32.08 16.62 8.31
N VAL A 358 -31.68 15.99 7.21
CA VAL A 358 -30.57 15.00 7.19
C VAL A 358 -29.26 15.65 7.64
N ALA A 359 -28.94 16.83 7.12
CA ALA A 359 -27.73 17.56 7.49
C ALA A 359 -27.70 17.96 8.97
N SER A 360 -28.84 18.42 9.50
CA SER A 360 -29.00 18.80 10.91
C SER A 360 -28.84 17.57 11.82
N GLU A 361 -29.38 16.43 11.41
CA GLU A 361 -29.23 15.17 12.15
C GLU A 361 -27.78 14.69 12.16
N MET A 362 -27.09 14.72 11.02
CA MET A 362 -25.66 14.38 10.92
C MET A 362 -24.83 15.26 11.87
N ARG A 363 -25.07 16.56 11.86
CA ARG A 363 -24.38 17.49 12.73
C ARG A 363 -24.64 17.24 14.22
N SER A 364 -25.90 17.03 14.60
CA SER A 364 -26.28 16.80 16.00
C SER A 364 -25.70 15.51 16.59
N ARG A 365 -25.38 14.53 15.73
CA ARG A 365 -24.81 13.24 16.13
C ARG A 365 -23.29 13.18 16.01
N GLY A 366 -22.65 14.25 15.54
CA GLY A 366 -21.20 14.23 15.26
C GLY A 366 -20.82 13.27 14.14
N GLU A 367 -21.76 12.94 13.25
CA GLU A 367 -21.54 12.08 12.07
C GLU A 367 -20.90 12.87 10.91
N ALA A 368 -20.46 14.08 11.19
CA ALA A 368 -19.71 14.90 10.25
C ALA A 368 -18.40 14.22 9.88
N MET A 369 -18.14 14.07 8.58
CA MET A 369 -16.85 13.57 8.14
C MET A 369 -15.73 14.48 8.63
N ARG A 370 -14.71 13.86 9.18
CA ARG A 370 -13.45 14.36 9.72
C ARG A 370 -13.23 15.86 9.55
N ALA A 371 -13.22 16.55 10.66
CA ALA A 371 -12.91 17.97 10.81
C ALA A 371 -11.46 18.37 10.40
N ASP A 372 -10.78 17.51 9.62
CA ASP A 372 -9.35 17.65 9.35
C ASP A 372 -9.03 18.54 8.15
N THR A 373 -10.05 19.13 7.50
CA THR A 373 -9.75 20.06 6.41
C THR A 373 -9.49 21.44 7.01
N PRO A 374 -8.23 21.90 7.07
CA PRO A 374 -7.91 23.17 7.68
C PRO A 374 -8.67 24.30 6.99
N GLU A 375 -9.28 25.17 7.78
CA GLU A 375 -9.89 26.40 7.28
C GLU A 375 -8.86 27.19 6.48
N GLY A 376 -9.23 27.64 5.26
CA GLY A 376 -8.32 28.34 4.37
C GLY A 376 -7.45 27.44 3.46
N SER A 377 -7.52 26.11 3.59
CA SER A 377 -6.89 25.19 2.65
C SER A 377 -7.49 25.31 1.24
N ASP A 378 -6.75 24.83 0.22
CA ASP A 378 -7.26 24.81 -1.17
C ASP A 378 -8.56 24.02 -1.29
N ALA A 379 -8.67 22.91 -0.56
CA ALA A 379 -9.88 22.11 -0.51
C ALA A 379 -11.07 22.89 0.09
N TRP A 380 -10.84 23.64 1.16
CA TRP A 380 -11.83 24.50 1.79
C TRP A 380 -12.26 25.68 0.88
N ARG A 381 -11.32 26.31 0.16
CA ARG A 381 -11.60 27.37 -0.81
C ARG A 381 -12.42 26.88 -1.99
N LEU A 382 -12.06 25.73 -2.56
CA LEU A 382 -12.81 25.11 -3.64
C LEU A 382 -14.22 24.74 -3.20
N TRP A 383 -14.36 24.23 -1.99
CA TRP A 383 -15.64 23.98 -1.38
C TRP A 383 -16.49 25.25 -1.33
N ASN A 384 -15.97 26.36 -0.83
CA ASN A 384 -16.70 27.63 -0.76
C ASN A 384 -17.16 28.13 -2.13
N ILE A 385 -16.35 27.96 -3.18
CA ILE A 385 -16.71 28.38 -4.55
C ILE A 385 -17.88 27.53 -5.07
N TYR A 386 -17.81 26.22 -4.94
CA TYR A 386 -18.89 25.35 -5.40
C TYR A 386 -20.13 25.48 -4.55
N TYR A 387 -19.95 25.55 -3.28
CA TYR A 387 -21.01 25.71 -2.32
C TYR A 387 -21.80 26.99 -2.55
N SER A 388 -21.13 28.13 -2.70
CA SER A 388 -21.81 29.40 -3.00
C SER A 388 -22.64 29.31 -4.29
N ARG A 389 -22.16 28.57 -5.31
CA ARG A 389 -22.92 28.35 -6.56
C ARG A 389 -24.15 27.47 -6.40
N ILE A 390 -24.10 26.46 -5.54
CA ILE A 390 -25.27 25.61 -5.26
C ILE A 390 -26.23 26.33 -4.35
N VAL A 391 -25.74 27.01 -3.34
CA VAL A 391 -26.55 27.71 -2.36
C VAL A 391 -27.20 28.96 -2.95
N THR A 392 -26.48 29.76 -3.73
CA THR A 392 -27.09 30.91 -4.44
C THR A 392 -28.16 30.46 -5.43
N ARG A 393 -28.10 29.23 -5.92
CA ARG A 393 -29.16 28.66 -6.79
C ARG A 393 -30.41 28.27 -6.00
N TYR A 394 -30.26 27.93 -4.71
CA TYR A 394 -31.36 27.52 -3.84
C TYR A 394 -31.73 28.54 -2.79
N ASP A 395 -31.00 29.67 -2.73
CA ASP A 395 -31.28 30.87 -1.91
C ASP A 395 -31.66 30.59 -0.45
N LYS A 396 -30.89 29.68 0.27
CA LYS A 396 -31.31 29.29 1.61
C LYS A 396 -30.21 29.18 2.65
N PRO A 397 -30.06 30.21 3.48
CA PRO A 397 -29.15 30.25 4.63
C PRO A 397 -29.30 29.10 5.62
N GLN A 398 -30.49 28.52 5.73
CA GLN A 398 -30.78 27.45 6.67
C GLN A 398 -30.06 26.14 6.33
N PHE A 399 -29.94 25.84 5.04
CA PHE A 399 -29.20 24.66 4.58
C PHE A 399 -27.72 24.79 4.92
N LEU A 400 -27.15 25.96 4.78
CA LEU A 400 -25.77 26.29 5.12
C LEU A 400 -25.48 26.16 6.60
N ALA A 401 -26.36 26.63 7.44
CA ALA A 401 -26.21 26.54 8.87
C ALA A 401 -26.32 25.08 9.40
N ALA A 402 -26.97 24.23 8.65
CA ALA A 402 -27.16 22.81 9.02
C ALA A 402 -25.96 21.92 8.78
N LEU A 403 -25.07 22.29 7.85
CA LEU A 403 -23.89 21.48 7.49
C LEU A 403 -22.59 22.09 8.03
N SER A 404 -21.69 21.25 8.51
CA SER A 404 -20.31 21.69 8.76
C SER A 404 -19.52 21.78 7.45
N PRO A 405 -18.43 22.57 7.38
CA PRO A 405 -17.55 22.61 6.21
C PRO A 405 -17.01 21.23 5.79
N ALA A 406 -16.77 20.36 6.74
CA ALA A 406 -16.29 18.99 6.48
C ALA A 406 -17.34 18.12 5.79
N ASP A 407 -18.61 18.18 6.22
CA ASP A 407 -19.73 17.45 5.61
C ASP A 407 -19.93 17.85 4.16
N HIS A 408 -19.79 19.13 3.91
CA HIS A 408 -19.89 19.68 2.57
C HIS A 408 -18.78 19.17 1.66
N LEU A 409 -17.53 19.23 2.11
CA LEU A 409 -16.41 18.81 1.31
C LEU A 409 -16.53 17.34 0.90
N ALA A 410 -16.96 16.50 1.81
CA ALA A 410 -17.17 15.09 1.56
C ALA A 410 -18.28 14.84 0.53
N THR A 411 -19.42 15.49 0.71
CA THR A 411 -20.55 15.42 -0.21
C THR A 411 -20.15 15.95 -1.58
N PHE A 412 -19.34 17.00 -1.62
CA PHE A 412 -18.86 17.59 -2.87
C PHE A 412 -17.80 16.75 -3.59
N ARG A 413 -16.84 16.18 -2.90
CA ARG A 413 -15.93 15.21 -3.50
C ARG A 413 -16.67 14.06 -4.13
N TRP A 414 -17.81 13.73 -3.59
CA TRP A 414 -18.69 12.69 -4.10
C TRP A 414 -19.45 13.08 -5.37
N LEU A 415 -19.87 14.32 -5.50
CA LEU A 415 -20.68 14.84 -6.60
C LEU A 415 -19.85 15.39 -7.76
N TYR A 416 -18.67 15.91 -7.46
CA TYR A 416 -17.86 16.66 -8.42
C TYR A 416 -16.42 16.15 -8.45
N PRO A 417 -15.93 15.86 -9.65
CA PRO A 417 -14.56 15.44 -9.89
C PRO A 417 -13.52 16.49 -9.49
N GLU A 418 -12.33 16.05 -9.11
CA GLU A 418 -11.19 16.93 -8.84
C GLU A 418 -10.80 17.77 -10.08
N ASP A 419 -11.00 17.25 -11.30
CA ASP A 419 -10.78 17.98 -12.55
C ASP A 419 -11.79 19.12 -12.76
N GLN A 420 -13.03 18.98 -12.30
CA GLN A 420 -13.99 20.07 -12.28
C GLN A 420 -13.69 21.08 -11.17
N LEU A 421 -13.16 20.62 -10.04
CA LEU A 421 -12.64 21.47 -8.98
C LEU A 421 -11.42 22.28 -9.48
N ALA A 422 -10.55 21.66 -10.28
CA ALA A 422 -9.41 22.34 -10.89
C ALA A 422 -9.80 23.39 -11.94
N LYS A 423 -10.87 23.15 -12.70
CA LYS A 423 -11.42 24.13 -13.68
C LYS A 423 -12.06 25.34 -13.01
N ALA A 424 -12.54 25.21 -11.78
CA ALA A 424 -13.09 26.34 -11.02
C ALA A 424 -12.02 27.24 -10.40
N LYS A 425 -10.75 26.83 -10.40
CA LYS A 425 -9.59 27.66 -10.00
C LYS A 425 -9.19 28.70 -11.07
N LYS A 426 -9.64 28.55 -12.31
CA LYS A 426 -9.45 29.49 -13.40
C LYS A 426 -10.70 30.37 -13.59
#